data_5d10b7ea5ddba3264022ebe4bd836250
#
_entry.id   5d10b7ea5ddba3264022ebe4bd836250
#
_cell.length_a   1.000
_cell.length_b   1.000
_cell.length_c   1.000
_cell.angle_alpha   90.00
_cell.angle_beta   90.00
_cell.angle_gamma   90.00
#
_symmetry.space_group_name_H-M   'P 1'
#
loop_
_entity.id
_entity.type
_entity.pdbx_description
1 polymer ?
#
loop_
_entity_poly.entity_id
_entity_poly.type
_entity_poly.pdbx_seq_one_letter_code
_entity_poly.pdbx_strand_id
1 'polypeptide(L)'
;VYTGTFDPVTNGHLDIIERASKMYDVLYVTIFINPHKTCLFTVEERMEMLREATKQFPNVVIDESSSLAVEYAREVGAQVLVRGLRATEDYNYESLMCFTNQYLDDGIETVFLMTRLAYTFVSSSFVKEIVSHKHSVEGLVPACVEEKLIEKYRG
;
A
#
# COMPACT_ATOMS: atom_id res chain seq x y z
N VAL A 1 5.20 -0.22 -10.24
CA VAL A 1 4.95 -0.96 -8.97
C VAL A 1 4.58 0.00 -7.87
N TYR A 2 3.49 -0.26 -7.17
CA TYR A 2 3.15 0.41 -5.91
C TYR A 2 3.40 -0.56 -4.76
N THR A 3 4.36 -0.24 -3.92
CA THR A 3 4.82 -1.10 -2.83
C THR A 3 4.22 -0.69 -1.50
N GLY A 4 3.97 -1.63 -0.63
CA GLY A 4 3.51 -1.35 0.73
C GLY A 4 3.37 -2.59 1.59
N THR A 5 3.08 -2.38 2.86
CA THR A 5 2.74 -3.46 3.79
C THR A 5 1.26 -3.81 3.70
N PHE A 6 0.40 -2.81 3.51
CA PHE A 6 -1.06 -2.95 3.39
C PHE A 6 -1.69 -3.80 4.52
N ASP A 7 -1.46 -3.40 5.75
CA ASP A 7 -1.90 -4.14 6.95
C ASP A 7 -2.85 -3.32 7.84
N PRO A 8 -4.08 -3.09 7.39
CA PRO A 8 -4.69 -3.43 6.11
C PRO A 8 -4.57 -2.32 5.05
N VAL A 9 -5.06 -2.60 3.83
CA VAL A 9 -5.30 -1.58 2.81
C VAL A 9 -6.35 -0.57 3.32
N THR A 10 -6.12 0.72 3.03
CA THR A 10 -7.01 1.83 3.41
C THR A 10 -7.55 2.55 2.18
N ASN A 11 -8.52 3.44 2.37
CA ASN A 11 -9.01 4.29 1.28
C ASN A 11 -7.95 5.27 0.77
N GLY A 12 -6.97 5.62 1.61
CA GLY A 12 -5.78 6.37 1.18
C GLY A 12 -4.92 5.58 0.18
N HIS A 13 -4.69 4.30 0.44
CA HIS A 13 -4.02 3.40 -0.51
C HIS A 13 -4.83 3.26 -1.80
N LEU A 14 -6.15 3.07 -1.70
CA LEU A 14 -7.01 2.93 -2.87
C LEU A 14 -7.04 4.18 -3.75
N ASP A 15 -7.00 5.37 -3.17
CA ASP A 15 -6.89 6.61 -3.93
C ASP A 15 -5.61 6.63 -4.79
N ILE A 16 -4.48 6.26 -4.23
CA ILE A 16 -3.22 6.15 -4.97
C ILE A 16 -3.31 5.06 -6.05
N ILE A 17 -3.86 3.90 -5.73
CA ILE A 17 -4.02 2.79 -6.69
C ILE A 17 -4.88 3.22 -7.88
N GLU A 18 -6.03 3.82 -7.63
CA GLU A 18 -6.93 4.30 -8.68
C GLU A 18 -6.23 5.29 -9.60
N ARG A 19 -5.55 6.29 -9.03
CA ARG A 19 -4.88 7.34 -9.80
C ARG A 19 -3.69 6.79 -10.58
N ALA A 20 -2.87 5.94 -9.96
CA ALA A 20 -1.74 5.31 -10.63
C ALA A 20 -2.18 4.33 -11.72
N SER A 21 -3.30 3.61 -11.53
CA SER A 21 -3.85 2.70 -12.55
C SER A 21 -4.22 3.41 -13.84
N LYS A 22 -4.57 4.70 -13.77
CA LYS A 22 -4.86 5.54 -14.94
C LYS A 22 -3.62 6.11 -15.62
N MET A 23 -2.47 6.09 -14.93
CA MET A 23 -1.22 6.65 -15.43
C MET A 23 -0.36 5.62 -16.16
N TYR A 24 -0.51 4.35 -15.85
CA TYR A 24 0.34 3.26 -16.34
C TYR A 24 -0.49 2.16 -17.01
N ASP A 25 0.14 1.44 -17.93
CA ASP A 25 -0.52 0.32 -18.64
C ASP A 25 -0.86 -0.83 -17.69
N VAL A 26 0.06 -1.14 -16.78
CA VAL A 26 -0.11 -2.16 -15.73
C VAL A 26 0.42 -1.59 -14.42
N LEU A 27 -0.36 -1.75 -13.34
CA LEU A 27 0.04 -1.40 -11.99
C LEU A 27 0.14 -2.66 -11.14
N TYR A 28 1.35 -3.02 -10.74
CA TYR A 28 1.59 -4.04 -9.72
C TYR A 28 1.47 -3.42 -8.34
N VAL A 29 0.48 -3.84 -7.59
CA VAL A 29 0.32 -3.48 -6.17
C VAL A 29 0.87 -4.64 -5.36
N THR A 30 2.03 -4.45 -4.75
CA THR A 30 2.82 -5.55 -4.22
C THR A 30 3.03 -5.40 -2.73
N ILE A 31 2.64 -6.44 -1.98
CA ILE A 31 2.91 -6.55 -0.55
C ILE A 31 4.37 -6.93 -0.38
N PHE A 32 5.14 -6.03 0.23
CA PHE A 32 6.53 -6.34 0.58
C PHE A 32 6.58 -6.93 1.98
N ILE A 33 7.09 -8.17 2.03
CA ILE A 33 7.18 -8.94 3.27
C ILE A 33 8.46 -8.52 4.00
N ASN A 34 8.28 -7.89 5.18
CA ASN A 34 9.38 -7.57 6.07
C ASN A 34 9.31 -8.50 7.29
N PRO A 35 10.29 -9.43 7.45
CA PRO A 35 10.29 -10.38 8.57
C PRO A 35 10.45 -9.72 9.95
N HIS A 36 10.88 -8.45 9.99
CA HIS A 36 11.02 -7.68 11.23
C HIS A 36 9.76 -6.91 11.63
N LYS A 37 8.71 -6.92 10.79
CA LYS A 37 7.42 -6.32 11.11
C LYS A 37 6.41 -7.37 11.55
N THR A 38 5.74 -7.10 12.68
CA THR A 38 4.57 -7.86 13.10
C THR A 38 3.32 -7.24 12.48
N CYS A 39 2.61 -8.02 11.67
CA CYS A 39 1.37 -7.60 11.03
C CYS A 39 0.15 -8.21 11.73
N LEU A 40 -0.99 -7.50 11.67
CA LEU A 40 -2.27 -8.00 12.19
C LEU A 40 -2.82 -9.12 11.30
N PHE A 41 -2.70 -8.93 9.98
CA PHE A 41 -3.18 -9.88 8.98
C PHE A 41 -2.04 -10.66 8.35
N THR A 42 -2.31 -11.92 8.01
CA THR A 42 -1.38 -12.74 7.22
C THR A 42 -1.19 -12.12 5.82
N VAL A 43 -0.17 -12.58 5.10
CA VAL A 43 0.05 -12.13 3.71
C VAL A 43 -1.15 -12.48 2.84
N GLU A 44 -1.68 -13.68 2.99
CA GLU A 44 -2.85 -14.17 2.24
C GLU A 44 -4.09 -13.31 2.51
N GLU A 45 -4.38 -13.00 3.78
CA GLU A 45 -5.49 -12.13 4.15
C GLU A 45 -5.35 -10.72 3.53
N ARG A 46 -4.13 -10.16 3.55
CA ARG A 46 -3.86 -8.85 2.95
C ARG A 46 -4.01 -8.87 1.43
N MET A 47 -3.52 -9.91 0.77
CA MET A 47 -3.71 -10.09 -0.67
C MET A 47 -5.19 -10.22 -1.05
N GLU A 48 -5.95 -10.99 -0.29
CA GLU A 48 -7.39 -11.14 -0.52
C GLU A 48 -8.13 -9.80 -0.40
N MET A 49 -7.84 -9.03 0.66
CA MET A 49 -8.42 -7.69 0.84
C MET A 49 -8.07 -6.76 -0.31
N LEU A 50 -6.81 -6.76 -0.77
CA LEU A 50 -6.38 -5.96 -1.92
C LEU A 50 -7.09 -6.38 -3.21
N ARG A 51 -7.21 -7.67 -3.49
CA ARG A 51 -7.92 -8.16 -4.68
C ARG A 51 -9.38 -7.72 -4.68
N GLU A 52 -10.06 -7.88 -3.56
CA GLU A 52 -11.46 -7.46 -3.44
C GLU A 52 -11.60 -5.93 -3.59
N ALA A 53 -10.74 -5.17 -2.94
CA ALA A 53 -10.77 -3.70 -2.98
C ALA A 53 -10.40 -3.11 -4.35
N THR A 54 -9.69 -3.84 -5.20
CA THR A 54 -9.20 -3.36 -6.50
C THR A 54 -9.83 -4.04 -7.71
N LYS A 55 -10.83 -4.89 -7.52
CA LYS A 55 -11.46 -5.68 -8.60
C LYS A 55 -12.03 -4.84 -9.75
N GLN A 56 -12.36 -3.57 -9.50
CA GLN A 56 -12.85 -2.63 -10.51
C GLN A 56 -11.75 -2.07 -11.41
N PHE A 57 -10.47 -2.28 -11.08
CA PHE A 57 -9.34 -1.79 -11.87
C PHE A 57 -8.71 -2.92 -12.67
N PRO A 58 -9.02 -3.05 -13.98
CA PRO A 58 -8.65 -4.24 -14.77
C PRO A 58 -7.15 -4.39 -15.01
N ASN A 59 -6.37 -3.31 -14.91
CA ASN A 59 -4.92 -3.30 -15.11
C ASN A 59 -4.11 -3.36 -13.80
N VAL A 60 -4.76 -3.57 -12.66
CA VAL A 60 -4.10 -3.76 -11.37
C VAL A 60 -3.83 -5.24 -11.13
N VAL A 61 -2.58 -5.56 -10.80
CA VAL A 61 -2.12 -6.92 -10.45
C VAL A 61 -1.68 -6.91 -9.00
N ILE A 62 -2.27 -7.79 -8.18
CA ILE A 62 -1.89 -7.95 -6.78
C ILE A 62 -0.85 -9.05 -6.65
N ASP A 63 0.26 -8.74 -5.99
CA ASP A 63 1.37 -9.67 -5.82
C ASP A 63 2.03 -9.49 -4.44
N GLU A 64 2.97 -10.34 -4.13
CA GLU A 64 3.80 -10.29 -2.93
C GLU A 64 5.27 -10.50 -3.27
N SER A 65 6.18 -9.96 -2.48
CA SER A 65 7.60 -10.16 -2.65
C SER A 65 8.36 -9.99 -1.33
N SER A 66 9.42 -10.76 -1.17
CA SER A 66 10.42 -10.60 -0.09
C SER A 66 11.75 -10.01 -0.59
N SER A 67 11.85 -9.70 -1.89
CA SER A 67 13.03 -9.09 -2.49
C SER A 67 13.06 -7.56 -2.26
N LEU A 68 14.14 -6.91 -2.71
CA LEU A 68 14.19 -5.46 -2.74
C LEU A 68 13.24 -4.89 -3.80
N ALA A 69 12.71 -3.70 -3.57
CA ALA A 69 11.73 -3.09 -4.48
C ALA A 69 12.24 -2.96 -5.92
N VAL A 70 13.50 -2.58 -6.09
CA VAL A 70 14.11 -2.46 -7.43
C VAL A 70 14.34 -3.81 -8.10
N GLU A 71 14.67 -4.85 -7.35
CA GLU A 71 14.80 -6.22 -7.87
C GLU A 71 13.44 -6.73 -8.37
N TYR A 72 12.42 -6.57 -7.56
CA TYR A 72 11.04 -6.93 -7.95
C TYR A 72 10.59 -6.15 -9.19
N ALA A 73 10.84 -4.83 -9.23
CA ALA A 73 10.52 -4.02 -10.40
C ALA A 73 11.17 -4.56 -11.68
N ARG A 74 12.43 -4.97 -11.60
CA ARG A 74 13.13 -5.62 -12.72
C ARG A 74 12.48 -6.93 -13.13
N GLU A 75 12.14 -7.78 -12.19
CA GLU A 75 11.50 -9.08 -12.45
C GLU A 75 10.18 -8.95 -13.23
N VAL A 76 9.37 -7.96 -12.89
CA VAL A 76 8.08 -7.72 -13.57
C VAL A 76 8.18 -6.78 -14.78
N GLY A 77 9.38 -6.30 -15.10
CA GLY A 77 9.60 -5.39 -16.23
C GLY A 77 9.10 -3.97 -15.99
N ALA A 78 8.95 -3.57 -14.73
CA ALA A 78 8.54 -2.21 -14.36
C ALA A 78 9.74 -1.26 -14.36
N GLN A 79 9.48 0.01 -14.67
CA GLN A 79 10.47 1.09 -14.68
C GLN A 79 10.21 2.15 -13.61
N VAL A 80 9.08 2.07 -12.94
CA VAL A 80 8.62 3.08 -11.98
C VAL A 80 8.16 2.44 -10.69
N LEU A 81 8.63 2.98 -9.57
CA LEU A 81 8.08 2.76 -8.25
C LEU A 81 7.15 3.92 -7.90
N VAL A 82 5.90 3.62 -7.53
CA VAL A 82 4.92 4.62 -7.09
C VAL A 82 4.86 4.60 -5.58
N ARG A 83 4.87 5.77 -4.97
CA ARG A 83 4.68 5.97 -3.53
C ARG A 83 3.74 7.13 -3.27
N GLY A 84 2.99 7.06 -2.16
CA GLY A 84 2.14 8.15 -1.69
C GLY A 84 2.86 9.03 -0.68
N LEU A 85 2.56 10.34 -0.69
CA LEU A 85 3.02 11.28 0.34
C LEU A 85 1.82 11.92 1.01
N ARG A 86 1.77 11.92 2.35
CA ARG A 86 0.70 12.53 3.15
C ARG A 86 1.15 13.80 3.84
N ALA A 87 2.36 13.79 4.41
CA ALA A 87 2.90 14.86 5.25
C ALA A 87 4.42 14.93 5.16
N THR A 88 5.02 15.93 5.80
CA THR A 88 6.47 16.15 5.79
C THR A 88 7.25 14.97 6.36
N GLU A 89 6.73 14.31 7.39
CA GLU A 89 7.34 13.13 8.01
C GLU A 89 7.46 11.97 7.00
N ASP A 90 6.44 11.77 6.17
CA ASP A 90 6.50 10.78 5.09
C ASP A 90 7.63 11.10 4.11
N TYR A 91 7.82 12.38 3.79
CA TYR A 91 8.88 12.80 2.88
C TYR A 91 10.27 12.41 3.36
N ASN A 92 10.58 12.57 4.62
CA ASN A 92 11.89 12.22 5.17
C ASN A 92 12.21 10.73 4.99
N TYR A 93 11.26 9.86 5.28
CA TYR A 93 11.41 8.42 5.08
C TYR A 93 11.43 8.06 3.59
N GLU A 94 10.49 8.57 2.82
CA GLU A 94 10.32 8.23 1.41
C GLU A 94 11.48 8.75 0.55
N SER A 95 12.04 9.92 0.85
CA SER A 95 13.22 10.44 0.15
C SER A 95 14.45 9.57 0.39
N LEU A 96 14.66 9.10 1.62
CA LEU A 96 15.75 8.18 1.93
C LEU A 96 15.61 6.86 1.15
N MET A 97 14.39 6.31 1.09
CA MET A 97 14.11 5.11 0.29
C MET A 97 14.34 5.33 -1.20
N CYS A 98 13.93 6.50 -1.71
CA CYS A 98 14.15 6.89 -3.09
C CYS A 98 15.65 6.91 -3.44
N PHE A 99 16.47 7.56 -2.63
CA PHE A 99 17.92 7.63 -2.85
C PHE A 99 18.58 6.25 -2.73
N THR A 100 18.13 5.42 -1.80
CA THR A 100 18.62 4.03 -1.67
C THR A 100 18.29 3.22 -2.93
N ASN A 101 17.06 3.33 -3.44
CA ASN A 101 16.66 2.65 -4.66
C ASN A 101 17.45 3.14 -5.88
N GLN A 102 17.71 4.44 -6.00
CA GLN A 102 18.57 5.00 -7.06
C GLN A 102 19.99 4.48 -6.98
N TYR A 103 20.55 4.34 -5.80
CA TYR A 103 21.88 3.76 -5.60
C TYR A 103 21.95 2.31 -6.05
N LEU A 104 20.90 1.52 -5.76
CA LEU A 104 20.84 0.11 -6.14
C LEU A 104 20.56 -0.10 -7.63
N ASP A 105 19.70 0.72 -8.23
CA ASP A 105 19.35 0.66 -9.65
C ASP A 105 18.84 2.02 -10.14
N ASP A 106 19.68 2.77 -10.82
CA ASP A 106 19.36 4.11 -11.34
C ASP A 106 18.41 4.08 -12.53
N GLY A 107 18.18 2.91 -13.12
CA GLY A 107 17.20 2.71 -14.21
C GLY A 107 15.74 2.61 -13.73
N ILE A 108 15.51 2.53 -12.42
CA ILE A 108 14.16 2.51 -11.82
C ILE A 108 13.87 3.88 -11.20
N GLU A 109 12.84 4.56 -11.71
CA GLU A 109 12.42 5.88 -11.22
C GLU A 109 11.40 5.76 -10.12
N THR A 110 11.42 6.65 -9.13
CA THR A 110 10.39 6.77 -8.10
C THR A 110 9.51 7.97 -8.38
N VAL A 111 8.20 7.76 -8.39
CA VAL A 111 7.18 8.80 -8.56
C VAL A 111 6.36 8.89 -7.28
N PHE A 112 6.23 10.11 -6.76
CA PHE A 112 5.41 10.40 -5.59
C PHE A 112 4.08 11.02 -5.99
N LEU A 113 2.98 10.46 -5.46
CA LEU A 113 1.65 11.03 -5.60
C LEU A 113 1.23 11.61 -4.25
N MET A 114 0.79 12.87 -4.26
CA MET A 114 0.25 13.47 -3.04
C MET A 114 -1.09 12.83 -2.69
N THR A 115 -1.21 12.37 -1.45
CA THR A 115 -2.48 11.87 -0.92
C THR A 115 -3.52 12.98 -0.94
N ARG A 116 -4.75 12.67 -1.32
CA ARG A 116 -5.84 13.62 -1.27
C ARG A 116 -6.11 14.09 0.16
N LEU A 117 -6.54 15.33 0.32
CA LEU A 117 -6.75 15.96 1.63
C LEU A 117 -7.65 15.12 2.54
N ALA A 118 -8.68 14.48 1.98
CA ALA A 118 -9.60 13.62 2.74
C ALA A 118 -8.93 12.41 3.43
N TYR A 119 -7.75 12.00 2.96
CA TYR A 119 -7.04 10.80 3.46
C TYR A 119 -5.69 11.11 4.11
N THR A 120 -5.35 12.37 4.33
CA THR A 120 -4.03 12.77 4.86
C THR A 120 -3.74 12.22 6.25
N PHE A 121 -4.77 11.99 7.06
CA PHE A 121 -4.66 11.42 8.42
C PHE A 121 -4.84 9.90 8.45
N VAL A 122 -5.20 9.27 7.33
CA VAL A 122 -5.50 7.83 7.28
C VAL A 122 -4.22 7.02 7.11
N SER A 123 -3.94 6.15 8.07
CA SER A 123 -2.89 5.14 8.00
C SER A 123 -3.40 3.80 8.51
N SER A 124 -2.73 2.71 8.12
CA SER A 124 -3.08 1.38 8.61
C SER A 124 -2.98 1.28 10.14
N SER A 125 -1.96 1.91 10.73
CA SER A 125 -1.79 1.94 12.20
C SER A 125 -2.93 2.68 12.89
N PHE A 126 -3.32 3.85 12.37
CA PHE A 126 -4.42 4.64 12.92
C PHE A 126 -5.76 3.90 12.83
N VAL A 127 -6.03 3.25 11.69
CA VAL A 127 -7.24 2.44 11.50
C VAL A 127 -7.30 1.28 12.51
N LYS A 128 -6.20 0.57 12.71
CA LYS A 128 -6.12 -0.51 13.72
C LYS A 128 -6.36 0.00 15.13
N GLU A 129 -5.81 1.16 15.46
CA GLU A 129 -6.02 1.79 16.77
C GLU A 129 -7.49 2.14 17.01
N ILE A 130 -8.15 2.77 16.03
CA ILE A 130 -9.58 3.11 16.11
C ILE A 130 -10.43 1.88 16.40
N VAL A 131 -10.24 0.80 15.62
CA VAL A 131 -11.03 -0.43 15.79
C VAL A 131 -10.73 -1.13 17.11
N SER A 132 -9.47 -1.10 17.58
CA SER A 132 -9.11 -1.67 18.88
C SER A 132 -9.86 -1.00 20.04
N HIS A 133 -10.21 0.26 19.88
CA HIS A 133 -11.06 1.03 20.80
C HIS A 133 -12.57 0.92 20.50
N LYS A 134 -12.97 -0.02 19.65
CA LYS A 134 -14.36 -0.33 19.30
C LYS A 134 -15.12 0.79 18.57
N HIS A 135 -14.38 1.63 17.84
CA HIS A 135 -14.96 2.63 16.96
C HIS A 135 -14.98 2.16 15.51
N SER A 136 -15.93 2.68 14.72
CA SER A 136 -16.02 2.39 13.30
C SER A 136 -14.94 3.13 12.51
N VAL A 137 -14.50 2.50 11.43
CA VAL A 137 -13.60 3.06 10.43
C VAL A 137 -14.27 3.19 9.06
N GLU A 138 -15.61 3.24 9.05
CA GLU A 138 -16.39 3.49 7.86
C GLU A 138 -15.88 4.76 7.14
N GLY A 139 -15.69 4.66 5.82
CA GLY A 139 -15.15 5.75 5.00
C GLY A 139 -13.62 5.90 5.05
N LEU A 140 -12.92 5.18 5.93
CA LEU A 140 -11.46 5.17 6.00
C LEU A 140 -10.85 3.93 5.33
N VAL A 141 -11.61 2.86 5.29
CA VAL A 141 -11.25 1.58 4.66
C VAL A 141 -12.41 1.06 3.81
N PRO A 142 -12.16 0.15 2.85
CA PRO A 142 -13.23 -0.59 2.20
C PRO A 142 -14.07 -1.39 3.19
N ALA A 143 -15.36 -1.60 2.91
CA ALA A 143 -16.27 -2.34 3.78
C ALA A 143 -15.76 -3.75 4.13
N CYS A 144 -15.22 -4.48 3.14
CA CYS A 144 -14.64 -5.81 3.37
C CYS A 144 -13.44 -5.80 4.33
N VAL A 145 -12.72 -4.70 4.40
CA VAL A 145 -11.60 -4.52 5.33
C VAL A 145 -12.11 -4.23 6.74
N GLU A 146 -13.14 -3.39 6.88
CA GLU A 146 -13.74 -3.09 8.18
C GLU A 146 -14.29 -4.35 8.84
N GLU A 147 -15.01 -5.19 8.08
CA GLU A 147 -15.50 -6.48 8.57
C GLU A 147 -14.38 -7.37 9.13
N LYS A 148 -13.29 -7.55 8.38
CA LYS A 148 -12.13 -8.34 8.82
C LYS A 148 -11.42 -7.73 10.03
N LEU A 149 -11.33 -6.41 10.12
CA LEU A 149 -10.78 -5.72 11.29
C LEU A 149 -11.61 -5.99 12.54
N ILE A 150 -12.93 -5.88 12.42
CA ILE A 150 -13.86 -6.15 13.51
C ILE A 150 -13.71 -7.60 13.98
N GLU A 151 -13.64 -8.56 13.08
CA GLU A 151 -13.43 -9.98 13.41
C GLU A 151 -12.12 -10.19 14.19
N LYS A 152 -11.01 -9.60 13.75
CA LYS A 152 -9.69 -9.72 14.40
C LYS A 152 -9.67 -9.18 15.83
N TYR A 153 -10.43 -8.10 16.11
CA TYR A 153 -10.43 -7.47 17.43
C TYR A 153 -11.55 -7.98 18.35
N ARG A 154 -12.54 -8.70 17.82
CA ARG A 154 -13.60 -9.35 18.61
C ARG A 154 -13.26 -10.80 19.01
N GLY A 155 -12.40 -11.44 18.22
CA GLY A 155 -11.90 -12.78 18.51
C GLY A 155 -10.82 -12.75 19.58
#